data_2b453551dac4cf61827c70c333ed68fb
#
_entry.id   2b453551dac4cf61827c70c333ed68fb
#
_cell.length_a   1.000
_cell.length_b   1.000
_cell.length_c   1.000
_cell.angle_alpha   90.00
_cell.angle_beta   90.00
_cell.angle_gamma   90.00
#
_symmetry.space_group_name_H-M   'P 1'
#
loop_
_entity.id
_entity.type
_entity.pdbx_description
1 polymer ?
#
loop_
_entity_poly.entity_id
_entity_poly.type
_entity_poly.pdbx_seq_one_letter_code
_entity_poly.pdbx_strand_id
1 'polypeptide(L)'
;MWASKTGDVVFMARYLLLVQLLCLAASVHANGVLILGDSISAAYGIEKSSGWVALMDRQLKERCPDFPVINASVSGETTAGGKARLPTLLARHKPDLVVVELGGNDGLRGLSPMVMASNLKQMISLSRQAEADVVLLGMRIPPNYGQQYTALFERQYRDVAQSTSVPWVPFFLEGVIEQGWMQGDGIHPTIEAQPLLLETALSVIEPQLPSRCRSHISTETE
;
A
#
# COMPACT_ATOMS: atom_id res chain seq x y z
N MET A 1 -46.59 -5.79 -55.25
CA MET A 1 -46.74 -5.87 -53.79
C MET A 1 -45.33 -5.92 -53.17
N TRP A 2 -44.77 -4.75 -52.87
CA TRP A 2 -43.41 -4.58 -52.32
C TRP A 2 -43.56 -4.03 -50.93
N ALA A 3 -43.47 -4.91 -49.91
CA ALA A 3 -43.49 -4.51 -48.51
C ALA A 3 -42.07 -4.15 -48.05
N SER A 4 -41.96 -3.01 -47.43
CA SER A 4 -40.75 -2.30 -47.06
C SER A 4 -39.88 -3.07 -46.03
N LYS A 5 -38.64 -3.36 -46.41
CA LYS A 5 -37.57 -3.90 -45.52
C LYS A 5 -36.86 -2.81 -44.70
N THR A 6 -37.40 -1.61 -44.59
CA THR A 6 -36.75 -0.48 -43.93
C THR A 6 -36.95 -0.45 -42.41
N GLY A 7 -37.97 -1.15 -41.84
CA GLY A 7 -38.24 -1.21 -40.42
C GLY A 7 -37.21 -2.01 -39.59
N ASP A 8 -36.76 -3.12 -40.17
CA ASP A 8 -35.88 -4.05 -39.44
C ASP A 8 -34.44 -3.52 -39.26
N VAL A 9 -33.96 -2.76 -40.26
CA VAL A 9 -32.60 -2.17 -40.20
C VAL A 9 -32.50 -1.07 -39.13
N VAL A 10 -33.55 -0.27 -38.97
CA VAL A 10 -33.60 0.81 -37.95
C VAL A 10 -33.74 0.21 -36.55
N PHE A 11 -34.47 -0.89 -36.40
CA PHE A 11 -34.60 -1.59 -35.11
C PHE A 11 -33.30 -2.24 -34.68
N MET A 12 -32.59 -2.92 -35.58
CA MET A 12 -31.28 -3.53 -35.32
C MET A 12 -30.20 -2.48 -34.99
N ALA A 13 -30.20 -1.34 -35.71
CA ALA A 13 -29.25 -0.26 -35.41
C ALA A 13 -29.46 0.38 -34.04
N ARG A 14 -30.71 0.49 -33.59
CA ARG A 14 -31.03 0.97 -32.22
C ARG A 14 -30.63 -0.03 -31.14
N TYR A 15 -30.76 -1.32 -31.37
CA TYR A 15 -30.32 -2.37 -30.45
C TYR A 15 -28.80 -2.44 -30.32
N LEU A 16 -28.08 -2.31 -31.44
CA LEU A 16 -26.61 -2.25 -31.43
C LEU A 16 -26.06 -1.02 -30.71
N LEU A 17 -26.70 0.14 -30.85
CA LEU A 17 -26.35 1.36 -30.14
C LEU A 17 -26.62 1.23 -28.62
N LEU A 18 -27.72 0.60 -28.22
CA LEU A 18 -28.03 0.34 -26.81
C LEU A 18 -27.08 -0.67 -26.15
N VAL A 19 -26.66 -1.70 -26.87
CA VAL A 19 -25.69 -2.68 -26.38
C VAL A 19 -24.29 -2.06 -26.29
N GLN A 20 -23.91 -1.18 -27.20
CA GLN A 20 -22.65 -0.43 -27.10
C GLN A 20 -22.64 0.60 -25.95
N LEU A 21 -23.78 1.20 -25.62
CA LEU A 21 -23.88 2.09 -24.45
C LEU A 21 -23.84 1.33 -23.11
N LEU A 22 -24.29 0.08 -23.04
CA LEU A 22 -24.20 -0.74 -21.84
C LEU A 22 -22.78 -1.27 -21.56
N CYS A 23 -21.92 -1.38 -22.58
CA CYS A 23 -20.52 -1.80 -22.40
C CYS A 23 -19.60 -0.68 -21.89
N LEU A 24 -20.08 0.56 -21.77
CA LEU A 24 -19.38 1.70 -21.18
C LEU A 24 -19.78 1.94 -19.71
N ALA A 25 -20.33 0.93 -19.03
CA ALA A 25 -20.32 0.92 -17.58
C ALA A 25 -18.86 0.81 -17.16
N ALA A 26 -18.17 1.98 -17.11
CA ALA A 26 -16.88 2.12 -16.47
C ALA A 26 -17.04 1.49 -15.10
N SER A 27 -16.31 0.40 -14.87
CA SER A 27 -16.18 -0.18 -13.55
C SER A 27 -15.77 0.96 -12.64
N VAL A 28 -16.66 1.42 -11.78
CA VAL A 28 -16.29 2.31 -10.68
C VAL A 28 -15.46 1.43 -9.76
N HIS A 29 -14.17 1.35 -10.06
CA HIS A 29 -13.22 0.77 -9.13
C HIS A 29 -13.25 1.69 -7.91
N ALA A 30 -13.39 1.13 -6.74
CA ALA A 30 -13.14 1.83 -5.51
C ALA A 30 -11.63 2.05 -5.42
N ASN A 31 -11.12 2.95 -6.25
CA ASN A 31 -9.72 3.30 -6.37
C ASN A 31 -9.25 3.84 -5.03
N GLY A 32 -8.04 3.49 -4.63
CA GLY A 32 -7.52 3.99 -3.36
C GLY A 32 -6.23 3.29 -2.95
N VAL A 33 -5.72 3.67 -1.79
CA VAL A 33 -4.55 3.05 -1.17
C VAL A 33 -4.99 2.20 0.02
N LEU A 34 -4.59 0.93 0.03
CA LEU A 34 -4.75 0.03 1.17
C LEU A 34 -3.41 -0.07 1.92
N ILE A 35 -3.38 0.33 3.17
CA ILE A 35 -2.23 0.14 4.06
C ILE A 35 -2.42 -1.17 4.81
N LEU A 36 -1.55 -2.14 4.55
CA LEU A 36 -1.47 -3.41 5.24
C LEU A 36 -0.22 -3.39 6.13
N GLY A 37 -0.39 -2.93 7.35
CA GLY A 37 0.71 -2.70 8.29
C GLY A 37 0.46 -3.29 9.67
N ASP A 38 1.39 -3.02 10.56
CA ASP A 38 1.34 -3.43 11.96
C ASP A 38 1.07 -2.25 12.92
N SER A 39 1.68 -2.25 14.11
CA SER A 39 1.48 -1.23 15.13
C SER A 39 1.99 0.16 14.71
N ILE A 40 2.99 0.25 13.84
CA ILE A 40 3.55 1.52 13.38
C ILE A 40 2.52 2.25 12.51
N SER A 41 1.94 1.57 11.55
CA SER A 41 0.89 2.13 10.69
C SER A 41 -0.47 2.24 11.39
N ALA A 42 -0.69 1.46 12.47
CA ALA A 42 -1.89 1.58 13.32
C ALA A 42 -1.83 2.73 14.32
N ALA A 43 -0.72 3.49 14.36
CA ALA A 43 -0.48 4.60 15.30
C ALA A 43 -0.53 4.16 16.78
N TYR A 44 0.11 3.02 17.09
CA TYR A 44 0.13 2.49 18.46
C TYR A 44 0.76 3.49 19.44
N GLY A 45 0.11 3.69 20.58
CA GLY A 45 0.60 4.56 21.67
C GLY A 45 0.45 6.06 21.43
N ILE A 46 -0.10 6.48 20.29
CA ILE A 46 -0.37 7.88 19.95
C ILE A 46 -1.81 8.06 19.47
N GLU A 47 -2.27 9.31 19.36
CA GLU A 47 -3.58 9.63 18.77
C GLU A 47 -3.62 9.20 17.29
N LYS A 48 -4.61 8.40 16.91
CA LYS A 48 -4.73 7.84 15.55
C LYS A 48 -4.74 8.90 14.44
N SER A 49 -5.36 10.05 14.72
CA SER A 49 -5.41 11.19 13.80
C SER A 49 -4.03 11.81 13.53
N SER A 50 -3.05 11.54 14.38
CA SER A 50 -1.67 12.03 14.26
C SER A 50 -0.73 11.05 13.58
N GLY A 51 -1.15 9.79 13.37
CA GLY A 51 -0.34 8.77 12.69
C GLY A 51 -0.09 9.11 11.21
N TRP A 52 1.03 8.64 10.67
CA TRP A 52 1.47 8.93 9.30
C TRP A 52 0.42 8.58 8.24
N VAL A 53 -0.37 7.51 8.43
CA VAL A 53 -1.46 7.13 7.51
C VAL A 53 -2.57 8.17 7.52
N ALA A 54 -2.93 8.69 8.69
CA ALA A 54 -3.93 9.76 8.79
C ALA A 54 -3.42 11.09 8.22
N LEU A 55 -2.12 11.37 8.35
CA LEU A 55 -1.48 12.51 7.69
C LEU A 55 -1.56 12.37 6.16
N MET A 56 -1.24 11.19 5.63
CA MET A 56 -1.34 10.88 4.20
C MET A 56 -2.79 11.03 3.69
N ASP A 57 -3.77 10.49 4.42
CA ASP A 57 -5.19 10.59 4.07
C ASP A 57 -5.64 12.06 3.95
N ARG A 58 -5.22 12.92 4.89
CA ARG A 58 -5.51 14.37 4.81
C ARG A 58 -4.91 15.02 3.58
N GLN A 59 -3.60 14.78 3.31
CA GLN A 59 -2.95 15.34 2.13
C GLN A 59 -3.56 14.86 0.82
N LEU A 60 -3.93 13.58 0.73
CA LEU A 60 -4.56 13.05 -0.47
C LEU A 60 -5.98 13.57 -0.65
N LYS A 61 -6.76 13.74 0.40
CA LYS A 61 -8.12 14.32 0.33
C LYS A 61 -8.15 15.74 -0.23
N GLU A 62 -7.13 16.55 0.04
CA GLU A 62 -7.03 17.90 -0.52
C GLU A 62 -6.84 17.89 -2.03
N ARG A 63 -6.11 16.92 -2.57
CA ARG A 63 -5.76 16.81 -4.00
C ARG A 63 -6.69 15.88 -4.78
N CYS A 64 -7.20 14.87 -4.12
CA CYS A 64 -7.91 13.76 -4.75
C CYS A 64 -9.00 13.21 -3.79
N PRO A 65 -10.10 13.96 -3.56
CA PRO A 65 -11.12 13.62 -2.57
C PRO A 65 -11.75 12.23 -2.74
N ASP A 66 -11.81 11.76 -3.99
CA ASP A 66 -12.41 10.46 -4.35
C ASP A 66 -11.41 9.29 -4.32
N PHE A 67 -10.20 9.51 -3.79
CA PHE A 67 -9.14 8.50 -3.71
C PHE A 67 -8.85 8.14 -2.24
N PRO A 68 -9.59 7.21 -1.63
CA PRO A 68 -9.53 6.93 -0.19
C PRO A 68 -8.22 6.26 0.22
N VAL A 69 -7.79 6.53 1.45
CA VAL A 69 -6.76 5.78 2.15
C VAL A 69 -7.41 4.86 3.18
N ILE A 70 -7.27 3.55 2.98
CA ILE A 70 -7.81 2.52 3.85
C ILE A 70 -6.69 2.00 4.76
N ASN A 71 -6.72 2.34 6.04
CA ASN A 71 -5.79 1.79 7.01
C ASN A 71 -6.33 0.46 7.56
N ALA A 72 -5.77 -0.66 7.09
CA ALA A 72 -6.09 -2.01 7.55
C ALA A 72 -5.00 -2.58 8.47
N SER A 73 -4.18 -1.72 9.08
CA SER A 73 -3.09 -2.12 9.96
C SER A 73 -3.61 -2.65 11.30
N VAL A 74 -2.92 -3.65 11.84
CA VAL A 74 -3.26 -4.30 13.12
C VAL A 74 -2.01 -4.42 13.97
N SER A 75 -2.04 -3.86 15.19
CA SER A 75 -0.91 -3.94 16.12
C SER A 75 -0.52 -5.39 16.40
N GLY A 76 0.79 -5.67 16.34
CA GLY A 76 1.34 -7.01 16.54
C GLY A 76 1.21 -7.95 15.35
N GLU A 77 0.75 -7.45 14.18
CA GLU A 77 0.56 -8.27 12.99
C GLU A 77 1.89 -8.78 12.43
N THR A 78 1.90 -10.04 12.01
CA THR A 78 3.01 -10.68 11.30
C THR A 78 2.72 -10.78 9.80
N THR A 79 3.75 -11.11 9.02
CA THR A 79 3.56 -11.37 7.58
C THR A 79 2.59 -12.53 7.32
N ALA A 80 2.52 -13.52 8.21
CA ALA A 80 1.58 -14.64 8.10
C ALA A 80 0.12 -14.17 8.30
N GLY A 81 -0.14 -13.34 9.31
CA GLY A 81 -1.47 -12.81 9.59
C GLY A 81 -1.93 -11.84 8.50
N GLY A 82 -1.05 -10.89 8.08
CA GLY A 82 -1.34 -9.97 6.99
C GLY A 82 -1.69 -10.70 5.69
N LYS A 83 -0.90 -11.71 5.32
CA LYS A 83 -1.16 -12.57 4.17
C LYS A 83 -2.53 -13.26 4.25
N ALA A 84 -2.91 -13.76 5.42
CA ALA A 84 -4.19 -14.46 5.59
C ALA A 84 -5.40 -13.51 5.42
N ARG A 85 -5.28 -12.24 5.84
CA ARG A 85 -6.35 -11.23 5.72
C ARG A 85 -6.45 -10.57 4.35
N LEU A 86 -5.33 -10.50 3.63
CA LEU A 86 -5.22 -9.73 2.40
C LEU A 86 -6.28 -10.07 1.33
N PRO A 87 -6.61 -11.34 1.04
CA PRO A 87 -7.62 -11.65 0.02
C PRO A 87 -8.99 -11.02 0.30
N THR A 88 -9.42 -11.03 1.55
CA THR A 88 -10.69 -10.40 1.96
C THR A 88 -10.64 -8.88 1.81
N LEU A 89 -9.50 -8.27 2.16
CA LEU A 89 -9.30 -6.81 2.02
C LEU A 89 -9.30 -6.39 0.55
N LEU A 90 -8.60 -7.13 -0.32
CA LEU A 90 -8.57 -6.88 -1.76
C LEU A 90 -9.97 -6.98 -2.38
N ALA A 91 -10.70 -8.05 -2.06
CA ALA A 91 -12.06 -8.25 -2.58
C ALA A 91 -13.03 -7.12 -2.13
N ARG A 92 -12.88 -6.67 -0.88
CA ARG A 92 -13.74 -5.63 -0.29
C ARG A 92 -13.44 -4.23 -0.80
N HIS A 93 -12.16 -3.88 -0.89
CA HIS A 93 -11.74 -2.50 -1.11
C HIS A 93 -11.29 -2.23 -2.54
N LYS A 94 -10.89 -3.27 -3.29
CA LYS A 94 -10.40 -3.17 -4.68
C LYS A 94 -9.40 -2.00 -4.84
N PRO A 95 -8.33 -1.94 -4.04
CA PRO A 95 -7.41 -0.81 -4.08
C PRO A 95 -6.61 -0.79 -5.39
N ASP A 96 -6.18 0.39 -5.84
CA ASP A 96 -5.18 0.51 -6.91
C ASP A 96 -3.77 0.25 -6.39
N LEU A 97 -3.53 0.55 -5.12
CA LEU A 97 -2.22 0.43 -4.49
C LEU A 97 -2.33 -0.24 -3.11
N VAL A 98 -1.50 -1.25 -2.87
CA VAL A 98 -1.29 -1.86 -1.56
C VAL A 98 0.07 -1.45 -1.03
N VAL A 99 0.11 -0.82 0.13
CA VAL A 99 1.35 -0.55 0.86
C VAL A 99 1.51 -1.62 1.93
N VAL A 100 2.57 -2.43 1.82
CA VAL A 100 2.88 -3.48 2.79
C VAL A 100 3.94 -2.97 3.75
N GLU A 101 3.56 -2.81 5.01
CA GLU A 101 4.43 -2.42 6.13
C GLU A 101 4.34 -3.52 7.19
N LEU A 102 4.99 -4.66 6.95
CA LEU A 102 4.96 -5.86 7.78
C LEU A 102 6.31 -6.57 7.79
N GLY A 103 6.54 -7.33 8.86
CA GLY A 103 7.73 -8.14 9.07
C GLY A 103 8.48 -7.75 10.33
N GLY A 104 8.29 -6.54 10.87
CA GLY A 104 8.87 -6.12 12.13
C GLY A 104 8.55 -7.12 13.26
N ASN A 105 7.29 -7.53 13.37
CA ASN A 105 6.85 -8.52 14.37
C ASN A 105 7.38 -9.93 14.10
N ASP A 106 7.61 -10.31 12.84
CA ASP A 106 8.30 -11.58 12.52
C ASP A 106 9.72 -11.55 13.08
N GLY A 107 10.44 -10.44 12.83
CA GLY A 107 11.81 -10.25 13.32
C GLY A 107 11.90 -10.21 14.83
N LEU A 108 11.07 -9.40 15.51
CA LEU A 108 11.04 -9.28 16.95
C LEU A 108 10.68 -10.58 17.69
N ARG A 109 9.96 -11.49 17.02
CA ARG A 109 9.64 -12.82 17.55
C ARG A 109 10.65 -13.91 17.16
N GLY A 110 11.73 -13.53 16.48
CA GLY A 110 12.76 -14.49 16.03
C GLY A 110 12.27 -15.49 14.99
N LEU A 111 11.21 -15.14 14.23
CA LEU A 111 10.69 -16.03 13.17
C LEU A 111 11.64 -16.07 11.99
N SER A 112 11.53 -17.13 11.17
CA SER A 112 12.39 -17.32 10.01
C SER A 112 12.27 -16.18 8.99
N PRO A 113 13.36 -15.43 8.69
CA PRO A 113 13.34 -14.39 7.65
C PRO A 113 12.98 -14.93 6.27
N MET A 114 13.26 -16.20 5.98
CA MET A 114 12.90 -16.84 4.71
C MET A 114 11.39 -17.06 4.60
N VAL A 115 10.71 -17.39 5.71
CA VAL A 115 9.25 -17.53 5.75
C VAL A 115 8.60 -16.16 5.61
N MET A 116 9.12 -15.14 6.29
CA MET A 116 8.72 -13.75 6.13
C MET A 116 8.80 -13.31 4.65
N ALA A 117 9.94 -13.53 4.00
CA ALA A 117 10.13 -13.19 2.59
C ALA A 117 9.14 -13.93 1.67
N SER A 118 8.89 -15.21 1.93
CA SER A 118 7.89 -16.00 1.18
C SER A 118 6.48 -15.39 1.34
N ASN A 119 6.10 -14.98 2.55
CA ASN A 119 4.82 -14.34 2.80
C ASN A 119 4.72 -12.98 2.10
N LEU A 120 5.77 -12.15 2.14
CA LEU A 120 5.82 -10.86 1.42
C LEU A 120 5.64 -11.07 -0.10
N LYS A 121 6.36 -12.02 -0.71
CA LYS A 121 6.21 -12.35 -2.13
C LYS A 121 4.79 -12.81 -2.48
N GLN A 122 4.16 -13.61 -1.62
CA GLN A 122 2.79 -14.06 -1.81
C GLN A 122 1.80 -12.88 -1.72
N MET A 123 1.97 -11.96 -0.76
CA MET A 123 1.13 -10.76 -0.67
C MET A 123 1.25 -9.88 -1.92
N ILE A 124 2.48 -9.69 -2.43
CA ILE A 124 2.71 -8.97 -3.69
C ILE A 124 1.99 -9.66 -4.86
N SER A 125 2.11 -10.99 -4.97
CA SER A 125 1.44 -11.76 -6.01
C SER A 125 -0.09 -11.65 -5.93
N LEU A 126 -0.67 -11.78 -4.73
CA LEU A 126 -2.12 -11.65 -4.50
C LEU A 126 -2.63 -10.26 -4.85
N SER A 127 -1.90 -9.21 -4.48
CA SER A 127 -2.26 -7.83 -4.82
C SER A 127 -2.27 -7.60 -6.33
N ARG A 128 -1.24 -8.06 -7.04
CA ARG A 128 -1.16 -7.95 -8.50
C ARG A 128 -2.23 -8.76 -9.22
N GLN A 129 -2.60 -9.93 -8.70
CA GLN A 129 -3.73 -10.71 -9.22
C GLN A 129 -5.07 -9.99 -9.07
N ALA A 130 -5.17 -9.09 -8.09
CA ALA A 130 -6.30 -8.20 -7.87
C ALA A 130 -6.13 -6.84 -8.56
N GLU A 131 -5.19 -6.73 -9.52
CA GLU A 131 -4.89 -5.53 -10.32
C GLU A 131 -4.40 -4.33 -9.49
N ALA A 132 -3.87 -4.57 -8.27
CA ALA A 132 -3.29 -3.54 -7.42
C ALA A 132 -1.76 -3.50 -7.57
N ASP A 133 -1.21 -2.29 -7.71
CA ASP A 133 0.22 -2.05 -7.54
C ASP A 133 0.64 -2.27 -6.08
N VAL A 134 1.94 -2.47 -5.85
CA VAL A 134 2.45 -2.74 -4.50
C VAL A 134 3.68 -1.90 -4.20
N VAL A 135 3.72 -1.37 -3.00
CA VAL A 135 4.89 -0.73 -2.38
C VAL A 135 5.26 -1.49 -1.11
N LEU A 136 6.55 -1.67 -0.85
CA LEU A 136 7.06 -2.35 0.33
C LEU A 136 7.84 -1.38 1.23
N LEU A 137 7.44 -1.26 2.49
CA LEU A 137 8.18 -0.52 3.51
C LEU A 137 8.98 -1.52 4.34
N GLY A 138 10.31 -1.49 4.18
CA GLY A 138 11.23 -2.41 4.84
C GLY A 138 11.50 -2.02 6.29
N MET A 139 11.88 -3.01 7.09
CA MET A 139 12.16 -2.87 8.51
C MET A 139 13.54 -3.41 8.86
N ARG A 140 14.10 -2.90 9.95
CA ARG A 140 15.26 -3.45 10.65
C ARG A 140 14.85 -3.86 12.05
N ILE A 141 15.57 -4.80 12.61
CA ILE A 141 15.40 -5.24 14.00
C ILE A 141 16.63 -4.89 14.84
N PRO A 142 16.47 -4.72 16.16
CA PRO A 142 17.58 -4.35 17.02
C PRO A 142 18.77 -5.32 16.93
N PRO A 143 20.02 -4.81 17.05
CA PRO A 143 21.23 -5.61 16.85
C PRO A 143 21.43 -6.72 17.90
N ASN A 144 20.77 -6.66 19.05
CA ASN A 144 20.80 -7.66 20.11
C ASN A 144 20.21 -9.02 19.69
N TYR A 145 19.52 -9.11 18.54
CA TYR A 145 19.09 -10.38 17.94
C TYR A 145 20.22 -11.16 17.25
N GLY A 146 21.42 -10.57 17.19
CA GLY A 146 22.62 -11.17 16.61
C GLY A 146 22.83 -10.83 15.14
N GLN A 147 24.10 -10.54 14.79
CA GLN A 147 24.48 -10.00 13.48
C GLN A 147 24.04 -10.88 12.29
N GLN A 148 24.13 -12.20 12.42
CA GLN A 148 23.73 -13.09 11.31
C GLN A 148 22.22 -13.01 11.04
N TYR A 149 21.41 -12.99 12.09
CA TYR A 149 19.96 -12.94 11.96
C TYR A 149 19.52 -11.58 11.44
N THR A 150 20.01 -10.47 12.01
CA THR A 150 19.67 -9.12 11.57
C THR A 150 20.04 -8.86 10.11
N ALA A 151 21.27 -9.27 9.70
CA ALA A 151 21.71 -9.14 8.32
C ALA A 151 20.90 -10.00 7.35
N LEU A 152 20.50 -11.21 7.77
CA LEU A 152 19.62 -12.05 6.95
C LEU A 152 18.23 -11.44 6.83
N PHE A 153 17.68 -10.93 7.94
CA PHE A 153 16.37 -10.28 7.99
C PHE A 153 16.29 -9.07 7.04
N GLU A 154 17.22 -8.13 7.13
CA GLU A 154 17.28 -6.96 6.26
C GLU A 154 17.44 -7.31 4.79
N ARG A 155 18.28 -8.32 4.49
CA ARG A 155 18.51 -8.78 3.12
C ARG A 155 17.22 -9.26 2.47
N GLN A 156 16.29 -9.87 3.23
CA GLN A 156 15.06 -10.40 2.67
C GLN A 156 14.20 -9.33 2.02
N TYR A 157 14.10 -8.12 2.59
CA TYR A 157 13.33 -7.04 1.96
C TYR A 157 13.92 -6.65 0.60
N ARG A 158 15.24 -6.49 0.52
CA ARG A 158 15.92 -6.21 -0.75
C ARG A 158 15.68 -7.30 -1.78
N ASP A 159 15.86 -8.55 -1.39
CA ASP A 159 15.72 -9.70 -2.29
C ASP A 159 14.27 -9.87 -2.76
N VAL A 160 13.29 -9.59 -1.90
CA VAL A 160 11.87 -9.54 -2.26
C VAL A 160 11.63 -8.40 -3.25
N ALA A 161 12.02 -7.17 -2.93
CA ALA A 161 11.80 -6.01 -3.78
C ALA A 161 12.42 -6.18 -5.17
N GLN A 162 13.68 -6.64 -5.23
CA GLN A 162 14.39 -6.89 -6.48
C GLN A 162 13.75 -8.00 -7.31
N SER A 163 13.44 -9.15 -6.68
CA SER A 163 12.85 -10.30 -7.40
C SER A 163 11.43 -10.08 -7.86
N THR A 164 10.71 -9.14 -7.26
CA THR A 164 9.33 -8.79 -7.62
C THR A 164 9.22 -7.44 -8.33
N SER A 165 10.31 -6.68 -8.44
CA SER A 165 10.33 -5.35 -9.06
C SER A 165 9.29 -4.41 -8.45
N VAL A 166 9.16 -4.40 -7.12
CA VAL A 166 8.29 -3.45 -6.41
C VAL A 166 9.11 -2.26 -5.89
N PRO A 167 8.58 -1.03 -5.94
CA PRO A 167 9.15 0.09 -5.22
C PRO A 167 9.21 -0.19 -3.73
N TRP A 168 10.29 0.21 -3.07
CA TRP A 168 10.47 -0.09 -1.66
C TRP A 168 11.35 0.93 -0.92
N VAL A 169 11.12 1.03 0.38
CA VAL A 169 11.98 1.74 1.32
C VAL A 169 12.81 0.70 2.07
N PRO A 170 14.15 0.84 2.11
CA PRO A 170 15.02 -0.12 2.82
C PRO A 170 14.77 -0.19 4.33
N PHE A 171 14.55 0.97 4.95
CA PHE A 171 14.27 1.07 6.38
C PHE A 171 13.26 2.21 6.65
N PHE A 172 12.05 1.84 7.04
CA PHE A 172 10.96 2.80 7.21
C PHE A 172 11.17 3.75 8.38
N LEU A 173 11.92 3.34 9.42
CA LEU A 173 12.24 4.16 10.60
C LEU A 173 13.59 4.89 10.48
N GLU A 174 14.16 5.00 9.28
CA GLU A 174 15.41 5.73 9.08
C GLU A 174 15.24 7.21 9.45
N GLY A 175 16.21 7.76 10.19
CA GLY A 175 16.14 9.11 10.75
C GLY A 175 15.30 9.23 12.04
N VAL A 176 14.31 8.39 12.26
CA VAL A 176 13.47 8.43 13.47
C VAL A 176 14.27 8.05 14.73
N ILE A 177 15.09 7.00 14.62
CA ILE A 177 15.91 6.51 15.73
C ILE A 177 17.01 7.52 16.07
N GLU A 178 17.65 8.10 15.07
CA GLU A 178 18.71 9.10 15.20
C GLU A 178 18.22 10.38 15.86
N GLN A 179 16.96 10.75 15.63
CA GLN A 179 16.31 11.89 16.27
C GLN A 179 15.84 11.60 17.70
N GLY A 180 15.89 10.34 18.15
CA GLY A 180 15.36 9.94 19.46
C GLY A 180 13.82 9.96 19.53
N TRP A 181 13.12 9.92 18.40
CA TRP A 181 11.64 9.98 18.31
C TRP A 181 10.99 8.60 18.45
N MET A 182 11.49 7.83 19.44
CA MET A 182 10.92 6.53 19.82
C MET A 182 10.24 6.64 21.17
N GLN A 183 9.12 5.94 21.35
CA GLN A 183 8.45 5.80 22.64
C GLN A 183 9.34 5.07 23.64
N GLY A 184 8.96 5.07 24.91
CA GLY A 184 9.75 4.46 25.99
C GLY A 184 9.99 2.94 25.84
N ASP A 185 9.29 2.27 24.95
CA ASP A 185 9.51 0.85 24.60
C ASP A 185 10.65 0.64 23.57
N GLY A 186 11.15 1.71 22.94
CA GLY A 186 12.21 1.65 21.95
C GLY A 186 11.82 0.97 20.63
N ILE A 187 10.52 0.75 20.41
CA ILE A 187 9.98 0.04 19.23
C ILE A 187 9.06 0.96 18.42
N HIS A 188 8.19 1.71 19.09
CA HIS A 188 7.17 2.52 18.43
C HIS A 188 7.60 3.98 18.30
N PRO A 189 7.40 4.60 17.13
CA PRO A 189 7.65 6.02 16.90
C PRO A 189 6.73 6.90 17.74
N THR A 190 7.23 8.06 18.16
CA THR A 190 6.43 9.11 18.81
C THR A 190 5.59 9.89 17.79
N ILE A 191 4.81 10.86 18.29
CA ILE A 191 4.01 11.74 17.42
C ILE A 191 4.89 12.65 16.55
N GLU A 192 6.05 13.06 17.06
CA GLU A 192 7.03 13.89 16.37
C GLU A 192 7.64 13.18 15.15
N ALA A 193 7.70 11.85 15.19
CA ALA A 193 8.22 11.04 14.08
C ALA A 193 7.26 10.95 12.88
N GLN A 194 5.96 11.16 13.08
CA GLN A 194 4.96 10.84 12.07
C GLN A 194 5.08 11.63 10.76
N PRO A 195 5.46 12.92 10.75
CA PRO A 195 5.73 13.64 9.52
C PRO A 195 6.90 13.03 8.71
N LEU A 196 7.99 12.61 9.38
CA LEU A 196 9.13 11.95 8.72
C LEU A 196 8.74 10.59 8.15
N LEU A 197 7.94 9.80 8.88
CA LEU A 197 7.41 8.54 8.35
C LEU A 197 6.55 8.76 7.11
N LEU A 198 5.71 9.80 7.11
CA LEU A 198 4.92 10.18 5.95
C LEU A 198 5.81 10.53 4.75
N GLU A 199 6.82 11.38 4.93
CA GLU A 199 7.77 11.77 3.89
C GLU A 199 8.47 10.53 3.32
N THR A 200 8.99 9.66 4.18
CA THR A 200 9.64 8.41 3.79
C THR A 200 8.70 7.50 2.99
N ALA A 201 7.46 7.32 3.45
CA ALA A 201 6.46 6.53 2.73
C ALA A 201 6.09 7.14 1.37
N LEU A 202 5.86 8.46 1.32
CA LEU A 202 5.50 9.16 0.09
C LEU A 202 6.61 9.11 -0.97
N SER A 203 7.88 8.99 -0.60
CA SER A 203 8.99 8.87 -1.56
C SER A 203 8.79 7.71 -2.56
N VAL A 204 8.11 6.65 -2.15
CA VAL A 204 7.82 5.47 -2.98
C VAL A 204 6.33 5.32 -3.33
N ILE A 205 5.42 5.89 -2.55
CA ILE A 205 3.97 5.86 -2.80
C ILE A 205 3.58 6.86 -3.89
N GLU A 206 4.07 8.10 -3.81
CA GLU A 206 3.69 9.19 -4.69
C GLU A 206 3.84 8.85 -6.19
N PRO A 207 4.95 8.22 -6.66
CA PRO A 207 5.08 7.82 -8.05
C PRO A 207 4.07 6.77 -8.53
N GLN A 208 3.44 6.02 -7.61
CA GLN A 208 2.46 4.98 -7.90
C GLN A 208 1.02 5.51 -7.93
N LEU A 209 0.78 6.71 -7.42
CA LEU A 209 -0.55 7.31 -7.43
C LEU A 209 -0.97 7.70 -8.85
N PRO A 210 -2.27 7.72 -9.16
CA PRO A 210 -2.78 8.32 -10.39
C PRO A 210 -2.27 9.76 -10.55
N SER A 211 -1.96 10.19 -11.77
CA SER A 211 -1.36 11.51 -12.03
C SER A 211 -2.14 12.68 -11.42
N ARG A 212 -3.49 12.58 -11.41
CA ARG A 212 -4.37 13.58 -10.79
C ARG A 212 -4.21 13.68 -9.25
N CYS A 213 -3.68 12.64 -8.62
CA CYS A 213 -3.54 12.55 -7.15
C CYS A 213 -2.10 12.85 -6.68
N ARG A 214 -1.14 13.01 -7.61
CA ARG A 214 0.25 13.33 -7.27
C ARG A 214 0.40 14.79 -6.88
N SER A 215 1.36 15.08 -6.00
CA SER A 215 1.81 16.45 -5.77
C SER A 215 2.42 17.00 -7.07
N HIS A 216 2.08 18.21 -7.44
CA HIS A 216 2.83 18.94 -8.45
C HIS A 216 4.19 19.31 -7.85
N ILE A 217 5.19 18.45 -8.06
CA ILE A 217 6.57 18.85 -7.84
C ILE A 217 6.83 19.86 -8.95
N SER A 218 6.78 21.14 -8.63
CA SER A 218 7.32 22.19 -9.48
C SER A 218 8.80 21.87 -9.61
N THR A 219 9.21 21.30 -10.74
CA THR A 219 10.61 21.28 -11.15
C THR A 219 10.94 22.69 -11.56
N GLU A 220 11.10 23.60 -10.58
CA GLU A 220 11.86 24.82 -10.78
C GLU A 220 13.33 24.40 -10.78
N THR A 221 13.81 24.04 -11.96
CA THR A 221 15.23 24.03 -12.29
C THR A 221 15.62 25.49 -12.50
N GLU A 222 16.27 26.09 -11.51
CA GLU A 222 17.23 27.18 -11.75
C GLU A 222 18.53 26.61 -12.24
#